data_a93ca79d3da66f57404f6d43b065ae9d
#
_entry.id   a93ca79d3da66f57404f6d43b065ae9d
#
_cell.length_a   1.000
_cell.length_b   1.000
_cell.length_c   1.000
_cell.angle_alpha   90.00
_cell.angle_beta   90.00
_cell.angle_gamma   90.00
#
_symmetry.space_group_name_H-M   'P 1'
#
loop_
_entity.id
_entity.type
_entity.pdbx_description
1 polymer ?
#
loop_
_entity_poly.entity_id
_entity_poly.type
_entity_poly.pdbx_seq_one_letter_code
_entity_poly.pdbx_strand_id
1 'polypeptide(L)'
;IYVRGRNDAMIPLTSLVNVRESVSPRELNHFGQRRSATITANLSSDYSLGQAITFMNETAAKVLKPGYTTDLNDTSREFKNSQGALGVVFVLALVFIFLVLAAQFESFIDPLVIMVSVPLSMIGALLALKWSGGSLNVYSQIGLITLVGLITKHGILIVEFTNQLREDGMEMVDALVKASAQRLRPILMTTGAMVLGAIPLALATGAGAETRTQIGWVIVGGMSLGTLLTIFVVPTMYTLFARKAVPGANTAVAVDAPAHPLHPHDYM
;
A
#
# COMPACT_ATOMS: atom_id res chain seq x y z
N ILE A 1 14.10 -48.41 -38.39
CA ILE A 1 13.94 -49.45 -37.34
C ILE A 1 13.47 -50.69 -38.01
N TYR A 2 14.13 -51.85 -37.72
CA TYR A 2 13.80 -53.17 -38.24
C TYR A 2 13.35 -54.07 -37.07
N VAL A 3 12.40 -54.92 -37.33
CA VAL A 3 11.89 -55.92 -36.35
C VAL A 3 12.28 -57.30 -36.89
N ARG A 4 12.72 -58.19 -36.00
CA ARG A 4 13.08 -59.56 -36.32
C ARG A 4 11.81 -60.39 -36.50
N GLY A 5 11.60 -60.87 -37.67
CA GLY A 5 10.44 -61.74 -38.01
C GLY A 5 10.74 -63.25 -37.80
N ARG A 6 9.79 -64.09 -38.14
CA ARG A 6 9.93 -65.56 -38.09
C ARG A 6 11.02 -65.96 -39.09
N ASN A 7 11.96 -66.73 -38.77
CA ASN A 7 13.12 -67.11 -39.57
C ASN A 7 14.25 -66.07 -39.65
N ASP A 8 14.42 -65.27 -38.63
CA ASP A 8 15.52 -64.29 -38.53
C ASP A 8 15.54 -63.19 -39.64
N ALA A 9 14.49 -63.10 -40.43
CA ALA A 9 14.37 -62.05 -41.44
C ALA A 9 14.14 -60.68 -40.80
N MET A 10 14.93 -59.69 -41.21
CA MET A 10 14.80 -58.31 -40.77
C MET A 10 13.73 -57.58 -41.60
N ILE A 11 12.59 -57.31 -41.01
CA ILE A 11 11.45 -56.65 -41.65
C ILE A 11 11.45 -55.15 -41.22
N PRO A 12 11.42 -54.20 -42.17
CA PRO A 12 11.33 -52.77 -41.80
C PRO A 12 9.96 -52.52 -41.10
N LEU A 13 10.03 -51.74 -40.00
CA LEU A 13 8.85 -51.43 -39.19
C LEU A 13 7.76 -50.73 -40.03
N THR A 14 8.15 -49.94 -41.02
CA THR A 14 7.24 -49.22 -41.91
C THR A 14 6.32 -50.12 -42.73
N SER A 15 6.70 -51.42 -42.93
CA SER A 15 5.86 -52.37 -43.60
C SER A 15 4.85 -53.07 -42.67
N LEU A 16 5.04 -52.98 -41.36
CA LEU A 16 4.19 -53.64 -40.34
C LEU A 16 3.25 -52.69 -39.67
N VAL A 17 3.57 -51.38 -39.61
CA VAL A 17 2.77 -50.35 -38.90
C VAL A 17 2.55 -49.11 -39.75
N ASN A 18 1.37 -48.53 -39.60
CA ASN A 18 1.08 -47.25 -40.25
C ASN A 18 1.37 -46.12 -39.23
N VAL A 19 2.43 -45.34 -39.51
CA VAL A 19 2.82 -44.22 -38.64
C VAL A 19 1.98 -43.00 -38.97
N ARG A 20 1.21 -42.53 -37.99
CA ARG A 20 0.50 -41.27 -38.08
C ARG A 20 1.09 -40.27 -37.10
N GLU A 21 1.50 -39.11 -37.61
CA GLU A 21 1.86 -38.02 -36.75
C GLU A 21 0.57 -37.47 -36.06
N SER A 22 0.63 -37.37 -34.74
CA SER A 22 -0.46 -36.81 -33.94
C SER A 22 0.08 -35.92 -32.84
N VAL A 23 -0.72 -34.93 -32.47
CA VAL A 23 -0.37 -34.03 -31.36
C VAL A 23 -0.87 -34.67 -30.06
N SER A 24 0.02 -34.91 -29.13
CA SER A 24 -0.34 -35.34 -27.78
C SER A 24 0.21 -34.32 -26.75
N PRO A 25 -0.48 -34.14 -25.62
CA PRO A 25 0.02 -33.25 -24.58
C PRO A 25 1.35 -33.76 -24.05
N ARG A 26 2.32 -32.85 -23.92
CA ARG A 26 3.66 -33.15 -23.41
C ARG A 26 3.64 -33.61 -21.95
N GLU A 27 2.71 -33.04 -21.18
CA GLU A 27 2.52 -33.32 -19.76
C GLU A 27 1.03 -33.53 -19.47
N LEU A 28 0.72 -34.51 -18.64
CA LEU A 28 -0.63 -34.76 -18.16
C LEU A 28 -0.77 -34.27 -16.73
N ASN A 29 -1.08 -32.99 -16.61
CA ASN A 29 -1.23 -32.35 -15.31
C ASN A 29 -2.52 -32.79 -14.61
N HIS A 30 -2.42 -32.95 -13.30
CA HIS A 30 -3.56 -33.24 -12.43
C HIS A 30 -3.69 -32.17 -11.37
N PHE A 31 -4.92 -31.77 -11.10
CA PHE A 31 -5.28 -30.86 -10.03
C PHE A 31 -6.49 -31.41 -9.28
N GLY A 32 -6.39 -31.52 -7.95
CA GLY A 32 -7.47 -32.09 -7.14
C GLY A 32 -7.86 -33.51 -7.58
N GLN A 33 -6.89 -34.39 -7.95
CA GLN A 33 -7.06 -35.76 -8.45
C GLN A 33 -7.80 -35.86 -9.80
N ARG A 34 -7.99 -34.76 -10.52
CA ARG A 34 -8.60 -34.71 -11.85
C ARG A 34 -7.60 -34.24 -12.88
N ARG A 35 -7.76 -34.67 -14.12
CA ARG A 35 -6.97 -34.11 -15.23
C ARG A 35 -7.24 -32.62 -15.36
N SER A 36 -6.18 -31.87 -15.48
CA SER A 36 -6.24 -30.40 -15.60
C SER A 36 -5.43 -29.88 -16.80
N ALA A 37 -5.88 -28.76 -17.33
CA ALA A 37 -5.11 -27.94 -18.26
C ALA A 37 -4.94 -26.55 -17.63
N THR A 38 -3.70 -26.06 -17.56
CA THR A 38 -3.42 -24.73 -17.05
C THR A 38 -3.34 -23.77 -18.23
N ILE A 39 -4.11 -22.69 -18.16
CA ILE A 39 -4.07 -21.58 -19.11
C ILE A 39 -3.30 -20.45 -18.42
N THR A 40 -2.18 -20.07 -18.99
CA THR A 40 -1.35 -18.94 -18.52
C THR A 40 -1.40 -17.81 -19.54
N ALA A 41 -1.53 -16.58 -19.06
CA ALA A 41 -1.53 -15.40 -19.90
C ALA A 41 -0.86 -14.23 -19.17
N ASN A 42 -0.17 -13.38 -19.91
CA ASN A 42 0.31 -12.10 -19.42
C ASN A 42 -0.75 -11.02 -19.65
N LEU A 43 -0.92 -10.15 -18.66
CA LEU A 43 -1.86 -9.04 -18.78
C LEU A 43 -1.24 -7.89 -19.60
N SER A 44 -2.05 -7.28 -20.46
CA SER A 44 -1.71 -5.98 -21.02
C SER A 44 -1.84 -4.90 -19.93
N SER A 45 -1.07 -3.82 -20.05
CA SER A 45 -1.06 -2.70 -19.09
C SER A 45 -2.43 -2.03 -18.88
N ASP A 46 -3.38 -2.25 -19.78
CA ASP A 46 -4.71 -1.63 -19.73
C ASP A 46 -5.74 -2.45 -18.91
N TYR A 47 -5.39 -3.67 -18.54
CA TYR A 47 -6.30 -4.57 -17.82
C TYR A 47 -5.77 -4.93 -16.43
N SER A 48 -6.67 -4.88 -15.45
CA SER A 48 -6.36 -5.35 -14.10
C SER A 48 -6.52 -6.88 -13.98
N LEU A 49 -5.80 -7.49 -13.04
CA LEU A 49 -5.90 -8.93 -12.76
C LEU A 49 -7.34 -9.34 -12.42
N GLY A 50 -8.07 -8.49 -11.68
CA GLY A 50 -9.48 -8.74 -11.35
C GLY A 50 -10.39 -8.79 -12.58
N GLN A 51 -10.20 -7.87 -13.54
CA GLN A 51 -10.95 -7.87 -14.80
C GLN A 51 -10.64 -9.12 -15.64
N ALA A 52 -9.37 -9.52 -15.70
CA ALA A 52 -8.99 -10.74 -16.42
C ALA A 52 -9.59 -11.99 -15.79
N ILE A 53 -9.59 -12.13 -14.47
CA ILE A 53 -10.22 -13.25 -13.78
C ILE A 53 -11.73 -13.30 -14.04
N THR A 54 -12.40 -12.15 -14.00
CA THR A 54 -13.84 -12.04 -14.29
C THR A 54 -14.11 -12.47 -15.73
N PHE A 55 -13.37 -11.95 -16.70
CA PHE A 55 -13.49 -12.31 -18.11
C PHE A 55 -13.27 -13.81 -18.35
N MET A 56 -12.23 -14.39 -17.73
CA MET A 56 -11.94 -15.81 -17.84
C MET A 56 -13.05 -16.69 -17.25
N ASN A 57 -13.60 -16.30 -16.10
CA ASN A 57 -14.71 -17.02 -15.47
C ASN A 57 -16.00 -16.95 -16.33
N GLU A 58 -16.32 -15.78 -16.88
CA GLU A 58 -17.48 -15.62 -17.77
C GLU A 58 -17.32 -16.41 -19.08
N THR A 59 -16.12 -16.41 -19.64
CA THR A 59 -15.81 -17.17 -20.85
C THR A 59 -15.87 -18.67 -20.58
N ALA A 60 -15.30 -19.11 -19.47
CA ALA A 60 -15.35 -20.51 -19.05
C ALA A 60 -16.80 -20.98 -18.86
N ALA A 61 -17.64 -20.18 -18.23
CA ALA A 61 -19.06 -20.50 -18.06
C ALA A 61 -19.82 -20.66 -19.39
N LYS A 62 -19.40 -19.95 -20.45
CA LYS A 62 -20.02 -20.05 -21.79
C LYS A 62 -19.49 -21.21 -22.62
N VAL A 63 -18.22 -21.55 -22.49
CA VAL A 63 -17.52 -22.50 -23.38
C VAL A 63 -17.42 -23.91 -22.78
N LEU A 64 -17.27 -24.01 -21.46
CA LEU A 64 -17.08 -25.32 -20.82
C LEU A 64 -18.39 -26.12 -20.74
N LYS A 65 -18.29 -27.40 -21.05
CA LYS A 65 -19.41 -28.34 -20.93
C LYS A 65 -19.65 -28.72 -19.46
N PRO A 66 -20.85 -29.22 -19.11
CA PRO A 66 -21.12 -29.77 -17.78
C PRO A 66 -20.06 -30.81 -17.38
N GLY A 67 -19.56 -30.77 -16.17
CA GLY A 67 -18.53 -31.68 -15.65
C GLY A 67 -17.10 -31.06 -15.59
N TYR A 68 -16.87 -29.92 -16.23
CA TYR A 68 -15.64 -29.18 -16.06
C TYR A 68 -15.75 -28.21 -14.88
N THR A 69 -14.66 -28.09 -14.11
CA THR A 69 -14.54 -27.14 -13.00
C THR A 69 -13.35 -26.25 -13.27
N THR A 70 -13.48 -24.97 -12.97
CA THR A 70 -12.38 -23.99 -13.05
C THR A 70 -11.86 -23.69 -11.66
N ASP A 71 -10.55 -23.54 -11.53
CA ASP A 71 -9.90 -23.06 -10.32
C ASP A 71 -8.76 -22.09 -10.69
N LEU A 72 -8.37 -21.27 -9.76
CA LEU A 72 -7.28 -20.33 -9.92
C LEU A 72 -5.99 -20.92 -9.36
N ASN A 73 -4.86 -20.58 -9.96
CA ASN A 73 -3.55 -20.99 -9.49
C ASN A 73 -2.67 -19.78 -9.22
N ASP A 74 -1.62 -19.96 -8.39
CA ASP A 74 -0.57 -19.00 -8.11
C ASP A 74 -1.10 -17.59 -7.78
N THR A 75 -0.57 -16.56 -8.39
CA THR A 75 -0.90 -15.14 -8.15
C THR A 75 -2.40 -14.84 -8.24
N SER A 76 -3.11 -15.51 -9.16
CA SER A 76 -4.56 -15.31 -9.33
C SER A 76 -5.37 -15.84 -8.14
N ARG A 77 -4.95 -16.97 -7.56
CA ARG A 77 -5.56 -17.53 -6.35
C ARG A 77 -5.27 -16.65 -5.14
N GLU A 78 -4.02 -16.20 -5.01
CA GLU A 78 -3.59 -15.33 -3.93
C GLU A 78 -4.35 -14.00 -3.95
N PHE A 79 -4.51 -13.40 -5.12
CA PHE A 79 -5.32 -12.20 -5.33
C PHE A 79 -6.77 -12.39 -4.88
N LYS A 80 -7.42 -13.48 -5.31
CA LYS A 80 -8.82 -13.77 -4.93
C LYS A 80 -8.97 -13.99 -3.42
N ASN A 81 -8.07 -14.76 -2.81
CA ASN A 81 -8.12 -15.06 -1.38
C ASN A 81 -7.83 -13.82 -0.52
N SER A 82 -6.97 -12.93 -0.99
CA SER A 82 -6.53 -11.74 -0.26
C SER A 82 -7.45 -10.53 -0.45
N GLN A 83 -8.27 -10.49 -1.50
CA GLN A 83 -9.09 -9.33 -1.85
C GLN A 83 -10.01 -8.85 -0.72
N GLY A 84 -10.68 -9.78 -0.03
CA GLY A 84 -11.53 -9.43 1.11
C GLY A 84 -10.73 -9.09 2.37
N ALA A 85 -9.69 -9.86 2.65
CA ALA A 85 -8.88 -9.71 3.86
C ALA A 85 -8.08 -8.39 3.85
N LEU A 86 -7.45 -8.03 2.72
CA LEU A 86 -6.66 -6.80 2.61
C LEU A 86 -7.51 -5.54 2.71
N GLY A 87 -8.74 -5.55 2.19
CA GLY A 87 -9.67 -4.44 2.36
C GLY A 87 -10.02 -4.20 3.84
N VAL A 88 -10.31 -5.28 4.57
CA VAL A 88 -10.57 -5.21 6.02
C VAL A 88 -9.33 -4.72 6.77
N VAL A 89 -8.15 -5.25 6.47
CA VAL A 89 -6.88 -4.82 7.08
C VAL A 89 -6.61 -3.34 6.80
N PHE A 90 -6.89 -2.86 5.59
CA PHE A 90 -6.72 -1.45 5.24
C PHE A 90 -7.62 -0.54 6.09
N VAL A 91 -8.92 -0.86 6.18
CA VAL A 91 -9.87 -0.10 7.01
C VAL A 91 -9.46 -0.16 8.48
N LEU A 92 -9.07 -1.34 8.97
CA LEU A 92 -8.63 -1.52 10.35
C LEU A 92 -7.35 -0.70 10.64
N ALA A 93 -6.41 -0.65 9.71
CA ALA A 93 -5.21 0.17 9.82
C ALA A 93 -5.55 1.68 9.92
N LEU A 94 -6.48 2.16 9.08
CA LEU A 94 -6.95 3.55 9.16
C LEU A 94 -7.61 3.87 10.51
N VAL A 95 -8.48 2.98 10.99
CA VAL A 95 -9.14 3.14 12.30
C VAL A 95 -8.11 3.13 13.43
N PHE A 96 -7.16 2.21 13.39
CA PHE A 96 -6.12 2.10 14.41
C PHE A 96 -5.23 3.36 14.44
N ILE A 97 -4.77 3.84 13.27
CA ILE A 97 -4.00 5.07 13.18
C ILE A 97 -4.80 6.26 13.70
N PHE A 98 -6.08 6.36 13.33
CA PHE A 98 -6.96 7.41 13.84
C PHE A 98 -7.07 7.39 15.37
N LEU A 99 -7.29 6.21 15.97
CA LEU A 99 -7.42 6.07 17.42
C LEU A 99 -6.12 6.40 18.16
N VAL A 100 -4.97 5.95 17.63
CA VAL A 100 -3.65 6.27 18.21
C VAL A 100 -3.41 7.78 18.16
N LEU A 101 -3.69 8.42 17.02
CA LEU A 101 -3.54 9.86 16.89
C LEU A 101 -4.53 10.62 17.79
N ALA A 102 -5.78 10.16 17.91
CA ALA A 102 -6.77 10.77 18.78
C ALA A 102 -6.33 10.71 20.26
N ALA A 103 -5.73 9.58 20.67
CA ALA A 103 -5.18 9.44 22.01
C ALA A 103 -3.94 10.32 22.23
N GLN A 104 -3.08 10.49 21.22
CA GLN A 104 -1.87 11.30 21.33
C GLN A 104 -2.14 12.80 21.34
N PHE A 105 -3.09 13.27 20.54
CA PHE A 105 -3.42 14.70 20.42
C PHE A 105 -4.54 15.13 21.38
N GLU A 106 -5.15 14.22 22.13
CA GLU A 106 -6.32 14.48 22.99
C GLU A 106 -7.43 15.23 22.22
N SER A 107 -7.50 15.01 20.91
CA SER A 107 -8.39 15.69 19.97
C SER A 107 -8.89 14.70 18.92
N PHE A 108 -10.11 14.88 18.45
CA PHE A 108 -10.66 14.14 17.30
C PHE A 108 -10.48 14.90 15.96
N ILE A 109 -10.19 16.18 16.04
CA ILE A 109 -10.09 17.05 14.86
C ILE A 109 -8.69 16.92 14.24
N ASP A 110 -7.65 16.95 15.07
CA ASP A 110 -6.25 16.88 14.61
C ASP A 110 -5.93 15.60 13.83
N PRO A 111 -6.36 14.39 14.29
CA PRO A 111 -6.25 13.17 13.50
C PRO A 111 -6.96 13.23 12.16
N LEU A 112 -8.14 13.83 12.09
CA LEU A 112 -8.87 13.99 10.83
C LEU A 112 -8.08 14.85 9.83
N VAL A 113 -7.52 15.97 10.28
CA VAL A 113 -6.67 16.83 9.45
C VAL A 113 -5.44 16.07 8.93
N ILE A 114 -4.78 15.29 9.79
CA ILE A 114 -3.62 14.50 9.42
C ILE A 114 -4.00 13.43 8.40
N MET A 115 -5.12 12.75 8.60
CA MET A 115 -5.57 11.66 7.73
C MET A 115 -5.98 12.11 6.32
N VAL A 116 -6.24 13.39 6.08
CA VAL A 116 -6.45 13.93 4.71
C VAL A 116 -5.22 13.70 3.82
N SER A 117 -4.04 13.56 4.40
CA SER A 117 -2.82 13.23 3.64
C SER A 117 -2.86 11.83 3.01
N VAL A 118 -3.63 10.90 3.57
CA VAL A 118 -3.72 9.51 3.09
C VAL A 118 -4.30 9.41 1.68
N PRO A 119 -5.51 9.91 1.38
CA PRO A 119 -6.05 9.84 0.02
C PRO A 119 -5.17 10.58 -1.00
N LEU A 120 -4.50 11.67 -0.59
CA LEU A 120 -3.57 12.38 -1.46
C LEU A 120 -2.37 11.51 -1.87
N SER A 121 -1.79 10.80 -0.90
CA SER A 121 -0.67 9.90 -1.17
C SER A 121 -1.08 8.68 -1.99
N MET A 122 -2.31 8.18 -1.81
CA MET A 122 -2.85 7.09 -2.63
C MET A 122 -2.96 7.48 -4.10
N ILE A 123 -3.38 8.71 -4.41
CA ILE A 123 -3.38 9.22 -5.79
C ILE A 123 -1.97 9.16 -6.38
N GLY A 124 -0.96 9.60 -5.64
CA GLY A 124 0.43 9.52 -6.06
C GLY A 124 0.92 8.10 -6.32
N ALA A 125 0.57 7.18 -5.45
CA ALA A 125 0.91 5.77 -5.58
C ALA A 125 0.25 5.11 -6.81
N LEU A 126 -1.03 5.37 -7.04
CA LEU A 126 -1.77 4.82 -8.18
C LEU A 126 -1.27 5.40 -9.51
N LEU A 127 -0.93 6.68 -9.55
CA LEU A 127 -0.32 7.30 -10.72
C LEU A 127 1.05 6.69 -11.05
N ALA A 128 1.89 6.46 -10.04
CA ALA A 128 3.18 5.83 -10.23
C ALA A 128 3.06 4.37 -10.69
N LEU A 129 2.12 3.61 -10.13
CA LEU A 129 1.80 2.26 -10.60
C LEU A 129 1.36 2.25 -12.07
N LYS A 130 0.48 3.16 -12.45
CA LYS A 130 0.04 3.29 -13.84
C LYS A 130 1.20 3.64 -14.77
N TRP A 131 2.08 4.54 -14.36
CA TRP A 131 3.24 4.95 -15.18
C TRP A 131 4.27 3.82 -15.32
N SER A 132 4.48 3.03 -14.26
CA SER A 132 5.40 1.89 -14.30
C SER A 132 4.85 0.66 -15.03
N GLY A 133 3.58 0.69 -15.52
CA GLY A 133 2.91 -0.47 -16.10
C GLY A 133 2.51 -1.54 -15.08
N GLY A 134 2.54 -1.18 -13.79
CA GLY A 134 2.14 -2.07 -12.70
C GLY A 134 0.61 -2.22 -12.61
N SER A 135 0.18 -3.30 -12.00
CA SER A 135 -1.24 -3.59 -11.74
C SER A 135 -1.57 -3.52 -10.25
N LEU A 136 -2.86 -3.29 -9.94
CA LEU A 136 -3.34 -3.38 -8.57
C LEU A 136 -3.45 -4.85 -8.16
N ASN A 137 -2.49 -5.34 -7.40
CA ASN A 137 -2.43 -6.71 -6.89
C ASN A 137 -2.16 -6.73 -5.38
N VAL A 138 -1.99 -7.90 -4.81
CA VAL A 138 -1.72 -8.10 -3.37
C VAL A 138 -0.51 -7.27 -2.90
N TYR A 139 0.55 -7.23 -3.69
CA TYR A 139 1.80 -6.55 -3.32
C TYR A 139 1.67 -5.02 -3.36
N SER A 140 0.99 -4.48 -4.39
CA SER A 140 0.70 -3.05 -4.44
C SER A 140 -0.25 -2.63 -3.32
N GLN A 141 -1.20 -3.48 -2.91
CA GLN A 141 -2.09 -3.22 -1.76
C GLN A 141 -1.31 -3.21 -0.44
N ILE A 142 -0.37 -4.13 -0.24
CA ILE A 142 0.55 -4.11 0.92
C ILE A 142 1.38 -2.82 0.91
N GLY A 143 1.88 -2.41 -0.25
CA GLY A 143 2.57 -1.13 -0.42
C GLY A 143 1.69 0.07 -0.02
N LEU A 144 0.42 0.08 -0.41
CA LEU A 144 -0.55 1.12 -0.04
C LEU A 144 -0.79 1.17 1.48
N ILE A 145 -0.95 0.02 2.14
CA ILE A 145 -1.11 -0.04 3.60
C ILE A 145 0.13 0.53 4.29
N THR A 146 1.32 0.14 3.83
CA THR A 146 2.59 0.66 4.35
C THR A 146 2.70 2.17 4.14
N LEU A 147 2.29 2.68 2.97
CA LEU A 147 2.31 4.10 2.64
C LEU A 147 1.46 4.94 3.60
N VAL A 148 0.30 4.44 4.05
CA VAL A 148 -0.55 5.13 5.03
C VAL A 148 0.24 5.47 6.29
N GLY A 149 0.99 4.51 6.85
CA GLY A 149 1.82 4.74 8.03
C GLY A 149 2.99 5.70 7.78
N LEU A 150 3.56 5.68 6.57
CA LEU A 150 4.69 6.54 6.23
C LEU A 150 4.28 8.01 6.03
N ILE A 151 3.14 8.25 5.39
CA ILE A 151 2.71 9.62 5.05
C ILE A 151 2.14 10.39 6.25
N THR A 152 1.43 9.69 7.15
CA THR A 152 0.80 10.32 8.32
C THR A 152 1.80 11.04 9.22
N LYS A 153 3.05 10.56 9.29
CA LYS A 153 4.09 11.22 10.11
C LYS A 153 4.38 12.66 9.66
N HIS A 154 4.18 13.01 8.38
CA HIS A 154 4.41 14.39 7.91
C HIS A 154 3.33 15.34 8.45
N GLY A 155 2.08 14.89 8.46
CA GLY A 155 0.98 15.61 9.08
C GLY A 155 1.19 15.78 10.59
N ILE A 156 1.63 14.72 11.27
CA ILE A 156 1.95 14.75 12.70
C ILE A 156 2.97 15.85 13.00
N LEU A 157 4.09 15.91 12.28
CA LEU A 157 5.15 16.87 12.51
C LEU A 157 4.69 18.33 12.36
N ILE A 158 3.78 18.61 11.43
CA ILE A 158 3.24 19.97 11.23
C ILE A 158 2.24 20.31 12.33
N VAL A 159 1.25 19.42 12.56
CA VAL A 159 0.14 19.67 13.49
C VAL A 159 0.65 19.75 14.93
N GLU A 160 1.49 18.82 15.37
CA GLU A 160 2.06 18.80 16.71
C GLU A 160 2.85 20.08 17.01
N PHE A 161 3.71 20.48 16.09
CA PHE A 161 4.50 21.70 16.30
C PHE A 161 3.62 22.97 16.22
N THR A 162 2.57 22.96 15.42
CA THR A 162 1.59 24.05 15.41
C THR A 162 0.88 24.15 16.76
N ASN A 163 0.46 23.01 17.34
CA ASN A 163 -0.19 22.99 18.64
C ASN A 163 0.73 23.51 19.75
N GLN A 164 2.01 23.10 19.76
CA GLN A 164 3.01 23.62 20.70
C GLN A 164 3.16 25.16 20.60
N LEU A 165 3.29 25.70 19.40
CA LEU A 165 3.39 27.16 19.22
C LEU A 165 2.12 27.91 19.64
N ARG A 166 0.95 27.28 19.52
CA ARG A 166 -0.33 27.83 19.98
C ARG A 166 -0.44 27.81 21.52
N GLU A 167 0.07 26.76 22.15
CA GLU A 167 0.16 26.69 23.63
C GLU A 167 1.11 27.76 24.18
N ASP A 168 2.18 28.11 23.46
CA ASP A 168 3.09 29.22 23.75
C ASP A 168 2.44 30.61 23.54
N GLY A 169 1.15 30.68 23.14
CA GLY A 169 0.37 31.92 22.97
C GLY A 169 0.43 32.54 21.58
N MET A 170 0.97 31.83 20.56
CA MET A 170 1.03 32.34 19.20
C MET A 170 -0.35 32.23 18.52
N GLU A 171 -0.68 33.20 17.69
CA GLU A 171 -1.91 33.15 16.89
C GLU A 171 -1.88 31.95 15.90
N MET A 172 -3.05 31.35 15.67
CA MET A 172 -3.18 30.09 14.91
C MET A 172 -2.51 30.14 13.53
N VAL A 173 -2.71 31.22 12.77
CA VAL A 173 -2.15 31.35 11.42
C VAL A 173 -0.64 31.52 11.46
N ASP A 174 -0.14 32.36 12.35
CA ASP A 174 1.30 32.60 12.52
C ASP A 174 2.01 31.34 13.02
N ALA A 175 1.43 30.64 13.98
CA ALA A 175 1.92 29.35 14.48
C ALA A 175 2.02 28.33 13.36
N LEU A 176 0.98 28.22 12.51
CA LEU A 176 0.92 27.27 11.40
C LEU A 176 1.95 27.59 10.31
N VAL A 177 2.09 28.86 9.93
CA VAL A 177 3.10 29.29 8.94
C VAL A 177 4.50 29.01 9.45
N LYS A 178 4.78 29.37 10.71
CA LYS A 178 6.06 29.12 11.35
C LYS A 178 6.36 27.62 11.48
N ALA A 179 5.39 26.83 11.91
CA ALA A 179 5.51 25.38 12.01
C ALA A 179 5.81 24.74 10.66
N SER A 180 5.06 25.10 9.63
CA SER A 180 5.25 24.58 8.27
C SER A 180 6.63 24.94 7.72
N ALA A 181 7.09 26.17 7.92
CA ALA A 181 8.40 26.61 7.46
C ALA A 181 9.55 25.88 8.18
N GLN A 182 9.46 25.72 9.50
CA GLN A 182 10.51 25.04 10.28
C GLN A 182 10.55 23.54 10.05
N ARG A 183 9.40 22.90 9.85
CA ARG A 183 9.29 21.46 9.63
C ARG A 183 9.50 21.02 8.16
N LEU A 184 9.51 21.98 7.22
CA LEU A 184 9.73 21.68 5.80
C LEU A 184 11.04 20.92 5.55
N ARG A 185 12.15 21.37 6.13
CA ARG A 185 13.46 20.72 5.95
C ARG A 185 13.49 19.30 6.50
N PRO A 186 13.08 19.00 7.75
CA PRO A 186 12.99 17.63 8.26
C PRO A 186 12.08 16.72 7.41
N ILE A 187 10.94 17.22 6.96
CA ILE A 187 10.00 16.47 6.11
C ILE A 187 10.67 16.11 4.78
N LEU A 188 11.29 17.07 4.09
CA LEU A 188 11.96 16.81 2.81
C LEU A 188 13.16 15.86 2.96
N MET A 189 13.93 15.98 4.03
CA MET A 189 15.06 15.08 4.31
C MET A 189 14.57 13.63 4.51
N THR A 190 13.52 13.43 5.32
CA THR A 190 12.99 12.09 5.57
C THR A 190 12.29 11.50 4.36
N THR A 191 11.57 12.32 3.59
CA THR A 191 10.97 11.89 2.32
C THR A 191 12.04 11.49 1.32
N GLY A 192 13.07 12.34 1.15
CA GLY A 192 14.20 12.05 0.27
C GLY A 192 14.89 10.74 0.64
N ALA A 193 15.16 10.52 1.93
CA ALA A 193 15.76 9.27 2.39
C ALA A 193 14.88 8.04 2.09
N MET A 194 13.56 8.14 2.32
CA MET A 194 12.65 7.01 2.04
C MET A 194 12.46 6.76 0.55
N VAL A 195 12.33 7.81 -0.26
CA VAL A 195 12.20 7.68 -1.71
C VAL A 195 13.47 7.10 -2.31
N LEU A 196 14.65 7.62 -1.97
CA LEU A 196 15.94 7.09 -2.43
C LEU A 196 16.16 5.65 -1.95
N GLY A 197 15.76 5.31 -0.72
CA GLY A 197 15.82 3.95 -0.19
C GLY A 197 14.87 2.99 -0.90
N ALA A 198 13.75 3.47 -1.46
CA ALA A 198 12.80 2.65 -2.21
C ALA A 198 13.14 2.52 -3.71
N ILE A 199 14.02 3.38 -4.28
CA ILE A 199 14.44 3.30 -5.68
C ILE A 199 15.01 1.91 -6.05
N PRO A 200 15.93 1.31 -5.28
CA PRO A 200 16.44 -0.03 -5.62
C PRO A 200 15.34 -1.09 -5.68
N LEU A 201 14.29 -0.92 -4.86
CA LEU A 201 13.12 -1.80 -4.87
C LEU A 201 12.25 -1.57 -6.11
N ALA A 202 12.05 -0.29 -6.50
CA ALA A 202 11.29 0.10 -7.68
C ALA A 202 11.97 -0.32 -9.01
N LEU A 203 13.30 -0.43 -9.01
CA LEU A 203 14.11 -0.81 -10.19
C LEU A 203 14.63 -2.24 -10.09
N ALA A 204 14.07 -3.08 -9.22
CA ALA A 204 14.51 -4.45 -9.03
C ALA A 204 14.39 -5.25 -10.32
N THR A 205 15.40 -6.12 -10.59
CA THR A 205 15.46 -7.03 -11.73
C THR A 205 15.71 -8.48 -11.28
N GLY A 206 15.38 -9.44 -12.11
CA GLY A 206 15.57 -10.86 -11.82
C GLY A 206 14.38 -11.54 -11.14
N ALA A 207 14.60 -12.71 -10.56
CA ALA A 207 13.52 -13.51 -9.95
C ALA A 207 12.82 -12.74 -8.81
N GLY A 208 11.48 -12.68 -8.85
CA GLY A 208 10.65 -11.96 -7.89
C GLY A 208 10.74 -10.43 -8.01
N ALA A 209 11.29 -9.89 -9.10
CA ALA A 209 11.32 -8.45 -9.35
C ALA A 209 9.93 -7.84 -9.44
N GLU A 210 8.99 -8.54 -10.06
CA GLU A 210 7.63 -8.07 -10.30
C GLU A 210 6.90 -7.68 -9.00
N THR A 211 7.08 -8.45 -7.94
CA THR A 211 6.49 -8.15 -6.63
C THR A 211 7.17 -6.95 -5.94
N ARG A 212 8.48 -6.89 -6.02
CA ARG A 212 9.29 -5.82 -5.40
C ARG A 212 9.11 -4.48 -6.09
N THR A 213 9.10 -4.45 -7.42
CA THR A 213 8.93 -3.22 -8.20
C THR A 213 7.60 -2.55 -7.91
N GLN A 214 6.53 -3.31 -7.73
CA GLN A 214 5.21 -2.73 -7.43
C GLN A 214 5.16 -2.06 -6.05
N ILE A 215 5.71 -2.70 -5.02
CA ILE A 215 5.85 -2.07 -3.69
C ILE A 215 6.72 -0.82 -3.78
N GLY A 216 7.86 -0.91 -4.50
CA GLY A 216 8.78 0.20 -4.69
C GLY A 216 8.12 1.41 -5.34
N TRP A 217 7.39 1.22 -6.46
CA TRP A 217 6.71 2.31 -7.15
C TRP A 217 5.58 2.94 -6.34
N VAL A 218 4.83 2.14 -5.57
CA VAL A 218 3.82 2.65 -4.63
C VAL A 218 4.45 3.59 -3.60
N ILE A 219 5.57 3.19 -3.01
CA ILE A 219 6.27 4.00 -2.01
C ILE A 219 6.86 5.26 -2.66
N VAL A 220 7.61 5.12 -3.75
CA VAL A 220 8.24 6.25 -4.46
C VAL A 220 7.20 7.29 -4.90
N GLY A 221 6.16 6.86 -5.61
CA GLY A 221 5.12 7.76 -6.10
C GLY A 221 4.24 8.33 -5.01
N GLY A 222 3.81 7.47 -4.08
CA GLY A 222 2.96 7.87 -2.96
C GLY A 222 3.65 8.85 -2.02
N MET A 223 4.93 8.61 -1.69
CA MET A 223 5.71 9.51 -0.85
C MET A 223 6.05 10.82 -1.56
N SER A 224 6.48 10.79 -2.82
CA SER A 224 6.88 12.00 -3.55
C SER A 224 5.70 12.95 -3.74
N LEU A 225 4.64 12.48 -4.39
CA LEU A 225 3.46 13.30 -4.64
C LEU A 225 2.68 13.57 -3.36
N GLY A 226 2.54 12.56 -2.50
CA GLY A 226 1.86 12.68 -1.22
C GLY A 226 2.51 13.74 -0.33
N THR A 227 3.83 13.77 -0.19
CA THR A 227 4.53 14.79 0.61
C THR A 227 4.34 16.17 0.01
N LEU A 228 4.49 16.30 -1.32
CA LEU A 228 4.29 17.58 -2.00
C LEU A 228 2.89 18.16 -1.69
N LEU A 229 1.85 17.34 -1.82
CA LEU A 229 0.48 17.77 -1.56
C LEU A 229 0.22 18.00 -0.07
N THR A 230 0.75 17.15 0.81
CA THR A 230 0.57 17.26 2.27
C THR A 230 1.08 18.58 2.82
N ILE A 231 2.22 19.09 2.32
CA ILE A 231 2.79 20.37 2.75
C ILE A 231 1.82 21.54 2.55
N PHE A 232 0.96 21.47 1.53
CA PHE A 232 -0.03 22.52 1.25
C PHE A 232 -1.40 22.20 1.85
N VAL A 233 -1.83 20.97 1.75
CA VAL A 233 -3.20 20.58 2.11
C VAL A 233 -3.38 20.49 3.63
N VAL A 234 -2.42 19.92 4.36
CA VAL A 234 -2.54 19.79 5.83
C VAL A 234 -2.65 21.16 6.51
N PRO A 235 -1.81 22.17 6.22
CA PRO A 235 -1.99 23.51 6.78
C PRO A 235 -3.34 24.13 6.41
N THR A 236 -3.79 23.98 5.17
CA THR A 236 -5.07 24.52 4.74
C THR A 236 -6.23 23.84 5.47
N MET A 237 -6.21 22.52 5.61
CA MET A 237 -7.23 21.80 6.36
C MET A 237 -7.19 22.12 7.84
N TYR A 238 -6.01 22.34 8.41
CA TYR A 238 -5.88 22.75 9.80
C TYR A 238 -6.56 24.12 10.04
N THR A 239 -6.37 25.11 9.17
CA THR A 239 -7.08 26.42 9.31
C THR A 239 -8.59 26.29 9.19
N LEU A 240 -9.08 25.32 8.42
CA LEU A 240 -10.51 25.13 8.19
C LEU A 240 -11.18 24.41 9.36
N PHE A 241 -10.55 23.40 9.94
CA PHE A 241 -11.14 22.52 10.93
C PHE A 241 -10.70 22.80 12.38
N ALA A 242 -9.51 23.35 12.60
CA ALA A 242 -9.03 23.64 13.94
C ALA A 242 -9.86 24.73 14.60
N ARG A 243 -10.32 24.46 15.82
CA ARG A 243 -11.03 25.46 16.62
C ARG A 243 -10.11 26.62 16.93
N LYS A 244 -10.60 27.85 16.75
CA LYS A 244 -9.91 29.03 17.27
C LYS A 244 -9.85 28.88 18.79
N ALA A 245 -8.69 28.58 19.35
CA ALA A 245 -8.50 28.58 20.80
C ALA A 245 -8.78 30.00 21.30
N VAL A 246 -9.61 30.13 22.30
CA VAL A 246 -9.78 31.40 23.01
C VAL A 246 -8.48 31.65 23.77
N PRO A 247 -7.74 32.73 23.51
CA PRO A 247 -6.55 33.05 24.29
C PRO A 247 -7.00 33.32 25.74
N GLY A 248 -6.56 32.49 26.69
CA GLY A 248 -6.77 32.78 28.12
C GLY A 248 -7.30 31.65 29.00
N ALA A 249 -7.49 30.42 28.53
CA ALA A 249 -8.07 29.37 29.38
C ALA A 249 -7.09 28.69 30.36
N ASN A 250 -5.77 28.85 30.23
CA ASN A 250 -4.79 28.17 31.07
C ASN A 250 -3.97 29.05 32.03
N THR A 251 -4.33 30.32 32.18
CA THR A 251 -3.65 31.20 33.19
C THR A 251 -4.39 31.31 34.53
N ALA A 252 -5.45 30.54 34.77
CA ALA A 252 -6.28 30.66 35.96
C ALA A 252 -6.02 29.62 37.06
N VAL A 253 -4.99 28.77 36.96
CA VAL A 253 -4.72 27.75 38.01
C VAL A 253 -3.39 27.95 38.74
N ALA A 254 -2.67 29.02 38.51
CA ALA A 254 -1.36 29.25 39.14
C ALA A 254 -1.31 30.45 40.09
N VAL A 255 -2.43 30.90 40.65
CA VAL A 255 -2.39 31.95 41.70
C VAL A 255 -3.31 31.57 42.83
N ASP A 256 -2.96 30.57 43.62
CA ASP A 256 -3.33 30.47 45.04
C ASP A 256 -2.41 29.43 45.71
N ALA A 257 -1.13 29.74 45.78
CA ALA A 257 -0.26 29.20 46.80
C ALA A 257 -0.23 30.24 47.94
N PRO A 258 -0.70 29.94 49.14
CA PRO A 258 -0.64 30.86 50.26
C PRO A 258 0.83 31.10 50.56
N ALA A 259 1.23 32.38 50.54
CA ALA A 259 2.53 32.86 50.97
C ALA A 259 2.79 32.38 52.40
N HIS A 260 3.70 31.46 52.60
CA HIS A 260 4.18 31.05 53.91
C HIS A 260 4.93 32.25 54.52
N PRO A 261 4.53 32.81 55.66
CA PRO A 261 5.27 33.91 56.31
C PRO A 261 6.64 33.36 56.77
N LEU A 262 7.70 33.95 56.23
CA LEU A 262 9.04 33.71 56.74
C LEU A 262 9.13 34.18 58.17
N HIS A 263 9.33 33.27 59.13
CA HIS A 263 9.70 33.55 60.47
C HIS A 263 11.14 34.10 60.50
N PRO A 264 11.39 35.26 61.13
CA PRO A 264 12.74 35.83 61.26
C PRO A 264 13.41 35.31 62.54
N HIS A 265 13.82 34.06 62.62
CA HIS A 265 14.72 33.57 63.69
C HIS A 265 15.34 32.26 63.22
N ASP A 266 16.50 32.35 62.62
CA ASP A 266 17.54 31.32 62.65
C ASP A 266 18.85 31.87 62.08
N TYR A 267 19.37 32.90 62.79
CA TYR A 267 20.81 33.19 62.78
C TYR A 267 21.24 33.37 64.23
N MET A 268 21.67 32.28 64.89
CA MET A 268 22.70 32.21 65.91
C MET A 268 23.37 30.81 65.87
#